data_8d212ca4a37f8b465ff06037ee008e0c
#
_entry.id   8d212ca4a37f8b465ff06037ee008e0c
#
_cell.length_a   1.000
_cell.length_b   1.000
_cell.length_c   1.000
_cell.angle_alpha   90.00
_cell.angle_beta   90.00
_cell.angle_gamma   90.00
#
_symmetry.space_group_name_H-M   'P 1'
#
loop_
_entity.id
_entity.type
_entity.pdbx_description
1 polymer ?
#
loop_
_entity_poly.entity_id
_entity_poly.type
_entity_poly.pdbx_seq_one_letter_code
_entity_poly.pdbx_strand_id
1 'polypeptide(L)'
;QPYTFVAYSDPYATYIANVLDRFSNGEDFTYTLMDLNGDGVQELITKEPDGQEMTIFTIRNGERKDYARGVSYVCEGNILEECEIWDDTGRRYYGFYRCGAEEAEFIEKVVRDPYTLYWGHAFAGQDGKTIREDQAWEIINSYKHIDLTMKSFTEYPLR
;
A
#
# COMPACT_ATOMS: atom_id res chain seq x y z
N GLN A 1 21.16 26.00 4.63
CA GLN A 1 20.52 26.63 3.46
C GLN A 1 19.02 26.45 3.52
N PRO A 2 18.27 27.47 3.09
CA PRO A 2 16.84 27.29 2.98
C PRO A 2 16.49 26.27 1.91
N TYR A 3 15.48 25.44 2.21
CA TYR A 3 14.95 24.47 1.28
C TYR A 3 14.23 25.18 0.12
N THR A 4 14.55 24.79 -1.10
CA THR A 4 13.90 25.35 -2.30
C THR A 4 12.97 24.28 -2.89
N PHE A 5 11.69 24.62 -2.95
CA PHE A 5 10.70 23.74 -3.57
C PHE A 5 10.90 23.73 -5.09
N VAL A 6 10.99 22.50 -5.65
CA VAL A 6 11.12 22.30 -7.09
C VAL A 6 9.80 21.73 -7.62
N ALA A 7 9.27 22.32 -8.67
CA ALA A 7 8.03 21.88 -9.30
C ALA A 7 8.26 21.45 -10.75
N TYR A 8 7.64 20.32 -11.12
CA TYR A 8 7.62 19.78 -12.47
C TYR A 8 6.16 19.68 -12.94
N SER A 9 5.95 19.49 -14.24
CA SER A 9 4.61 19.28 -14.77
C SER A 9 3.98 17.96 -14.30
N ASP A 10 4.82 16.94 -14.11
CA ASP A 10 4.40 15.68 -13.51
C ASP A 10 4.38 15.81 -11.98
N PRO A 11 3.21 15.72 -11.32
CA PRO A 11 3.13 15.83 -9.86
C PRO A 11 3.96 14.78 -9.11
N TYR A 12 4.16 13.59 -9.69
CA TYR A 12 5.01 12.57 -9.08
C TYR A 12 6.49 12.98 -9.15
N ALA A 13 6.91 13.56 -10.27
CA ALA A 13 8.28 14.08 -10.41
C ALA A 13 8.56 15.16 -9.37
N THR A 14 7.61 16.06 -9.15
CA THR A 14 7.71 17.11 -8.12
C THR A 14 7.92 16.49 -6.73
N TYR A 15 7.11 15.50 -6.37
CA TYR A 15 7.23 14.82 -5.08
C TYR A 15 8.58 14.14 -4.93
N ILE A 16 8.99 13.36 -5.93
CA ILE A 16 10.23 12.59 -5.89
C ILE A 16 11.45 13.51 -5.85
N ALA A 17 11.47 14.58 -6.66
CA ALA A 17 12.56 15.54 -6.66
C ALA A 17 12.73 16.21 -5.30
N ASN A 18 11.62 16.52 -4.64
CA ASN A 18 11.67 17.15 -3.32
C ASN A 18 12.12 16.17 -2.23
N VAL A 19 11.79 14.89 -2.33
CA VAL A 19 12.32 13.87 -1.42
C VAL A 19 13.83 13.72 -1.62
N LEU A 20 14.29 13.64 -2.87
CA LEU A 20 15.72 13.54 -3.17
C LEU A 20 16.52 14.74 -2.66
N ASP A 21 15.91 15.93 -2.68
CA ASP A 21 16.57 17.15 -2.20
C ASP A 21 16.57 17.24 -0.67
N ARG A 22 15.47 16.86 -0.02
CA ARG A 22 15.28 17.06 1.43
C ARG A 22 15.89 15.98 2.31
N PHE A 23 15.93 14.74 1.84
CA PHE A 23 16.37 13.61 2.65
C PHE A 23 17.75 13.14 2.22
N SER A 24 18.67 12.96 3.18
CA SER A 24 20.03 12.48 2.90
C SER A 24 20.05 11.08 2.30
N ASN A 25 19.01 10.27 2.56
CA ASN A 25 18.85 8.93 2.02
C ASN A 25 17.76 8.84 0.96
N GLY A 26 17.47 9.95 0.28
CA GLY A 26 16.42 9.99 -0.75
C GLY A 26 16.62 8.97 -1.87
N GLU A 27 17.86 8.65 -2.23
CA GLU A 27 18.18 7.65 -3.24
C GLU A 27 17.79 6.22 -2.83
N ASP A 28 17.56 5.97 -1.56
CA ASP A 28 17.15 4.66 -1.04
C ASP A 28 15.63 4.49 -1.02
N PHE A 29 14.88 5.55 -1.26
CA PHE A 29 13.44 5.44 -1.52
C PHE A 29 13.23 4.75 -2.86
N THR A 30 12.21 3.91 -2.94
CA THR A 30 11.91 3.15 -4.16
C THR A 30 10.47 3.36 -4.61
N TYR A 31 10.22 3.13 -5.89
CA TYR A 31 8.89 3.29 -6.49
C TYR A 31 8.64 2.29 -7.60
N THR A 32 7.38 2.12 -7.90
CA THR A 32 6.90 1.57 -9.17
C THR A 32 5.60 2.26 -9.57
N LEU A 33 5.24 2.14 -10.83
CA LEU A 33 4.00 2.72 -11.38
C LEU A 33 3.08 1.60 -11.82
N MET A 34 1.80 1.71 -11.48
CA MET A 34 0.79 0.73 -11.84
C MET A 34 -0.60 1.36 -11.82
N ASP A 35 -1.39 1.15 -12.87
CA ASP A 35 -2.78 1.61 -12.89
C ASP A 35 -3.63 0.66 -12.02
N LEU A 36 -3.84 1.02 -10.77
CA LEU A 36 -4.52 0.18 -9.78
C LEU A 36 -6.04 0.30 -9.84
N ASN A 37 -6.56 1.47 -10.23
CA ASN A 37 -8.01 1.72 -10.24
C ASN A 37 -8.64 1.65 -11.64
N GLY A 38 -7.82 1.36 -12.67
CA GLY A 38 -8.33 1.15 -14.03
C GLY A 38 -8.76 2.42 -14.75
N ASP A 39 -8.34 3.60 -14.29
CA ASP A 39 -8.73 4.89 -14.90
C ASP A 39 -7.79 5.35 -16.02
N GLY A 40 -6.76 4.60 -16.32
CA GLY A 40 -5.76 4.93 -17.34
C GLY A 40 -4.62 5.80 -16.82
N VAL A 41 -4.68 6.28 -15.58
CA VAL A 41 -3.61 7.02 -14.92
C VAL A 41 -2.92 6.09 -13.93
N GLN A 42 -1.60 5.94 -14.05
CA GLN A 42 -0.86 5.07 -13.14
C GLN A 42 -0.76 5.70 -11.76
N GLU A 43 -0.95 4.88 -10.72
CA GLU A 43 -0.64 5.24 -9.35
C GLU A 43 0.85 5.07 -9.11
N LEU A 44 1.38 5.89 -8.19
CA LEU A 44 2.77 5.82 -7.74
C LEU A 44 2.83 5.04 -6.44
N ILE A 45 3.42 3.87 -6.49
CA ILE A 45 3.64 3.02 -5.32
C ILE A 45 5.04 3.31 -4.79
N THR A 46 5.15 3.76 -3.55
CA THR A 46 6.42 4.16 -2.96
C THR A 46 6.72 3.37 -1.69
N LYS A 47 8.02 3.20 -1.41
CA LYS A 47 8.50 2.56 -0.21
C LYS A 47 9.69 3.32 0.35
N GLU A 48 9.63 3.65 1.65
CA GLU A 48 10.73 4.30 2.35
C GLU A 48 11.89 3.32 2.56
N PRO A 49 13.13 3.81 2.79
CA PRO A 49 14.32 2.95 2.86
C PRO A 49 14.22 1.79 3.84
N ASP A 50 13.75 2.05 5.04
CA ASP A 50 13.63 1.03 6.08
C ASP A 50 12.19 0.60 6.31
N GLY A 51 11.28 1.02 5.42
CA GLY A 51 9.86 0.74 5.52
C GLY A 51 9.50 -0.68 5.12
N GLN A 52 8.58 -1.27 5.87
CA GLN A 52 7.97 -2.55 5.54
C GLN A 52 6.71 -2.36 4.70
N GLU A 53 6.14 -1.16 4.75
CA GLU A 53 4.87 -0.81 4.14
C GLU A 53 5.06 0.17 3.00
N MET A 54 4.10 0.16 2.08
CA MET A 54 4.08 1.05 0.92
C MET A 54 3.06 2.16 1.12
N THR A 55 3.34 3.32 0.52
CA THR A 55 2.40 4.43 0.37
C THR A 55 2.11 4.59 -1.11
N ILE A 56 0.83 4.73 -1.45
CA ILE A 56 0.37 4.83 -2.82
C ILE A 56 -0.28 6.18 -3.05
N PHE A 57 0.14 6.85 -4.13
CA PHE A 57 -0.40 8.13 -4.55
C PHE A 57 -1.10 7.99 -5.89
N THR A 58 -2.10 8.83 -6.11
CA THR A 58 -2.76 8.97 -7.40
C THR A 58 -2.71 10.44 -7.85
N ILE A 59 -3.11 10.69 -9.09
CA ILE A 59 -3.27 12.05 -9.61
C ILE A 59 -4.75 12.28 -9.89
N ARG A 60 -5.30 13.36 -9.30
CA ARG A 60 -6.66 13.83 -9.58
C ARG A 60 -6.62 15.32 -9.83
N ASN A 61 -7.28 15.76 -10.90
CA ASN A 61 -7.31 17.16 -11.30
C ASN A 61 -5.91 17.80 -11.39
N GLY A 62 -4.94 17.02 -11.90
CA GLY A 62 -3.56 17.48 -12.05
C GLY A 62 -2.75 17.54 -10.77
N GLU A 63 -3.28 17.05 -9.64
CA GLU A 63 -2.59 17.08 -8.35
C GLU A 63 -2.36 15.67 -7.80
N ARG A 64 -1.20 15.51 -7.13
CA ARG A 64 -0.90 14.27 -6.39
C ARG A 64 -1.78 14.20 -5.15
N LYS A 65 -2.47 13.08 -4.98
CA LYS A 65 -3.32 12.79 -3.81
C LYS A 65 -2.92 11.46 -3.18
N ASP A 66 -3.10 11.36 -1.87
CA ASP A 66 -2.95 10.08 -1.18
C ASP A 66 -4.04 9.13 -1.67
N TYR A 67 -3.64 7.90 -1.98
CA TYR A 67 -4.58 6.84 -2.37
C TYR A 67 -4.72 5.80 -1.27
N ALA A 68 -3.60 5.26 -0.79
CA ALA A 68 -3.57 4.26 0.27
C ALA A 68 -2.23 4.34 1.02
N ARG A 69 -2.27 4.06 2.33
CA ARG A 69 -1.10 4.01 3.20
C ARG A 69 -1.08 2.70 3.97
N GLY A 70 0.10 2.29 4.43
CA GLY A 70 0.24 1.09 5.23
C GLY A 70 -0.03 -0.19 4.45
N VAL A 71 0.25 -0.17 3.15
CA VAL A 71 0.02 -1.32 2.27
C VAL A 71 1.20 -2.27 2.37
N SER A 72 0.94 -3.53 2.72
CA SER A 72 1.98 -4.54 2.84
C SER A 72 2.25 -5.24 1.50
N TYR A 73 1.21 -5.53 0.73
CA TYR A 73 1.31 -6.22 -0.55
C TYR A 73 0.29 -5.70 -1.54
N VAL A 74 0.67 -5.71 -2.82
CA VAL A 74 -0.27 -5.57 -3.93
C VAL A 74 -0.56 -6.97 -4.44
N CYS A 75 -1.82 -7.29 -4.62
CA CYS A 75 -2.28 -8.60 -5.04
C CYS A 75 -2.88 -8.56 -6.44
N GLU A 76 -2.96 -9.72 -7.09
CA GLU A 76 -3.63 -9.87 -8.36
C GLU A 76 -5.08 -9.37 -8.28
N GLY A 77 -5.58 -8.82 -9.38
CA GLY A 77 -6.93 -8.27 -9.45
C GLY A 77 -7.06 -6.88 -8.82
N ASN A 78 -5.94 -6.15 -8.70
CA ASN A 78 -5.91 -4.80 -8.15
C ASN A 78 -6.48 -4.74 -6.72
N ILE A 79 -5.99 -5.65 -5.89
CA ILE A 79 -6.31 -5.76 -4.47
C ILE A 79 -5.08 -5.33 -3.66
N LEU A 80 -5.31 -4.61 -2.58
CA LEU A 80 -4.28 -4.22 -1.62
C LEU A 80 -4.46 -5.03 -0.34
N GLU A 81 -3.35 -5.52 0.20
CA GLU A 81 -3.34 -6.24 1.47
C GLU A 81 -2.61 -5.42 2.52
N GLU A 82 -3.28 -5.24 3.67
CA GLU A 82 -2.67 -4.69 4.87
C GLU A 82 -2.43 -5.84 5.84
N CYS A 83 -1.17 -6.05 6.24
CA CYS A 83 -0.79 -7.15 7.11
C CYS A 83 -0.07 -6.60 8.34
N GLU A 84 -0.60 -6.90 9.53
CA GLU A 84 0.04 -6.56 10.80
C GLU A 84 0.25 -7.82 11.61
N ILE A 85 1.49 -8.06 12.02
CA ILE A 85 1.86 -9.20 12.85
C ILE A 85 2.53 -8.66 14.11
N TRP A 86 1.91 -8.94 15.26
CA TRP A 86 2.39 -8.51 16.57
C TRP A 86 2.90 -9.74 17.31
N ASP A 87 4.20 -10.01 17.21
CA ASP A 87 4.80 -11.22 17.76
C ASP A 87 4.71 -11.28 19.30
N ASP A 88 4.75 -10.13 19.97
CA ASP A 88 4.69 -10.05 21.43
C ASP A 88 3.34 -10.48 21.99
N THR A 89 2.26 -10.21 21.28
CA THR A 89 0.89 -10.58 21.67
C THR A 89 0.34 -11.77 20.90
N GLY A 90 0.93 -12.10 19.76
CA GLY A 90 0.42 -13.12 18.85
C GLY A 90 -0.76 -12.66 18.00
N ARG A 91 -1.07 -11.36 18.03
CA ARG A 91 -2.11 -10.80 17.18
C ARG A 91 -1.68 -10.81 15.72
N ARG A 92 -2.59 -11.20 14.84
CA ARG A 92 -2.39 -11.16 13.39
C ARG A 92 -3.59 -10.52 12.74
N TYR A 93 -3.36 -9.57 11.85
CA TYR A 93 -4.38 -8.86 11.10
C TYR A 93 -4.05 -8.94 9.62
N TYR A 94 -5.03 -9.33 8.80
CA TYR A 94 -4.93 -9.34 7.34
C TYR A 94 -6.18 -8.67 6.79
N GLY A 95 -6.02 -7.50 6.23
CA GLY A 95 -7.13 -6.74 5.62
C GLY A 95 -6.95 -6.66 4.11
N PHE A 96 -8.03 -6.78 3.36
CA PHE A 96 -8.01 -6.79 1.89
C PHE A 96 -8.93 -5.70 1.38
N TYR A 97 -8.43 -4.94 0.41
CA TYR A 97 -9.07 -3.75 -0.13
C TYR A 97 -9.06 -3.80 -1.64
N ARG A 98 -10.19 -3.50 -2.27
CA ARG A 98 -10.26 -3.32 -3.72
C ARG A 98 -9.83 -1.89 -4.06
N CYS A 99 -9.09 -1.72 -5.15
CA CYS A 99 -8.71 -0.39 -5.64
C CYS A 99 -9.92 0.25 -6.33
N GLY A 100 -10.63 1.10 -5.59
CA GLY A 100 -11.75 1.88 -6.12
C GLY A 100 -11.27 3.13 -6.86
N ALA A 101 -12.20 3.86 -7.49
CA ALA A 101 -11.89 5.01 -8.33
C ALA A 101 -11.17 6.13 -7.57
N GLU A 102 -11.57 6.40 -6.34
CA GLU A 102 -11.02 7.49 -5.52
C GLU A 102 -10.15 7.02 -4.37
N GLU A 103 -10.45 5.84 -3.82
CA GLU A 103 -9.74 5.29 -2.68
C GLU A 103 -9.86 3.77 -2.65
N ALA A 104 -9.05 3.14 -1.83
CA ALA A 104 -9.16 1.71 -1.57
C ALA A 104 -10.43 1.43 -0.75
N GLU A 105 -11.19 0.42 -1.16
CA GLU A 105 -12.45 0.03 -0.53
C GLU A 105 -12.29 -1.30 0.19
N PHE A 106 -12.64 -1.33 1.47
CA PHE A 106 -12.53 -2.53 2.29
C PHE A 106 -13.40 -3.67 1.76
N ILE A 107 -12.82 -4.87 1.64
CA ILE A 107 -13.52 -6.10 1.23
C ILE A 107 -13.78 -7.00 2.44
N GLU A 108 -12.72 -7.46 3.09
CA GLU A 108 -12.78 -8.43 4.18
C GLU A 108 -11.49 -8.40 5.00
N LYS A 109 -11.58 -8.91 6.21
CA LYS A 109 -10.42 -9.06 7.07
C LYS A 109 -10.44 -10.40 7.80
N VAL A 110 -9.25 -10.89 8.11
CA VAL A 110 -9.03 -12.07 8.93
C VAL A 110 -8.12 -11.66 10.09
N VAL A 111 -8.54 -11.91 11.31
CA VAL A 111 -7.83 -11.48 12.51
C VAL A 111 -7.68 -12.63 13.49
N ARG A 112 -6.47 -12.85 13.99
CA ARG A 112 -6.22 -13.76 15.10
C ARG A 112 -6.23 -12.97 16.40
N ASP A 113 -7.12 -13.36 17.31
CA ASP A 113 -7.22 -12.77 18.64
C ASP A 113 -6.00 -13.17 19.48
N PRO A 114 -5.25 -12.22 20.07
CA PRO A 114 -4.06 -12.53 20.84
C PRO A 114 -4.36 -13.22 22.19
N TYR A 115 -5.57 -13.08 22.70
CA TYR A 115 -5.92 -13.60 24.04
C TYR A 115 -6.54 -14.99 23.98
N THR A 116 -7.43 -15.23 23.02
CA THR A 116 -8.14 -16.49 22.88
C THR A 116 -7.50 -17.41 21.85
N LEU A 117 -6.64 -16.88 20.98
CA LEU A 117 -6.02 -17.58 19.85
C LEU A 117 -7.02 -18.01 18.78
N TYR A 118 -8.25 -17.51 18.86
CA TYR A 118 -9.26 -17.75 17.83
C TYR A 118 -9.06 -16.82 16.64
N TRP A 119 -9.47 -17.31 15.48
CA TRP A 119 -9.49 -16.51 14.26
C TRP A 119 -10.90 -15.98 14.02
N GLY A 120 -10.98 -14.74 13.56
CA GLY A 120 -12.22 -14.10 13.16
C GLY A 120 -12.16 -13.68 11.70
N HIS A 121 -13.30 -13.62 11.07
CA HIS A 121 -13.46 -13.20 9.68
C HIS A 121 -14.65 -12.26 9.57
N ALA A 122 -14.47 -11.14 8.88
CA ALA A 122 -15.53 -10.17 8.66
C ALA A 122 -15.46 -9.61 7.24
N PHE A 123 -16.61 -9.54 6.58
CA PHE A 123 -16.79 -8.80 5.33
C PHE A 123 -17.18 -7.35 5.62
N ALA A 124 -17.03 -6.49 4.60
CA ALA A 124 -17.46 -5.11 4.68
C ALA A 124 -18.95 -5.03 5.05
N GLY A 125 -19.25 -4.21 6.05
CA GLY A 125 -20.63 -3.98 6.49
C GLY A 125 -21.30 -5.12 7.24
N GLN A 126 -20.54 -6.14 7.65
CA GLN A 126 -21.04 -7.29 8.39
C GLN A 126 -20.26 -7.51 9.68
N ASP A 127 -20.94 -8.10 10.66
CA ASP A 127 -20.28 -8.52 11.91
C ASP A 127 -19.35 -9.69 11.66
N GLY A 128 -18.29 -9.76 12.46
CA GLY A 128 -17.30 -10.83 12.36
C GLY A 128 -17.84 -12.18 12.83
N LYS A 129 -17.28 -13.25 12.31
CA LYS A 129 -17.56 -14.63 12.68
C LYS A 129 -16.27 -15.32 13.08
N THR A 130 -16.35 -16.22 14.07
CA THR A 130 -15.24 -17.11 14.40
C THR A 130 -15.11 -18.17 13.31
N ILE A 131 -13.87 -18.39 12.86
CA ILE A 131 -13.55 -19.41 11.86
C ILE A 131 -12.38 -20.27 12.36
N ARG A 132 -12.18 -21.42 11.71
CA ARG A 132 -11.02 -22.26 11.98
C ARG A 132 -9.76 -21.68 11.36
N GLU A 133 -8.60 -22.03 11.91
CA GLU A 133 -7.31 -21.58 11.39
C GLU A 133 -7.11 -21.95 9.90
N ASP A 134 -7.48 -23.17 9.52
CA ASP A 134 -7.37 -23.61 8.12
C ASP A 134 -8.22 -22.77 7.17
N GLN A 135 -9.41 -22.36 7.60
CA GLN A 135 -10.26 -21.44 6.84
C GLN A 135 -9.62 -20.06 6.72
N ALA A 136 -9.00 -19.57 7.81
CA ALA A 136 -8.30 -18.29 7.81
C ALA A 136 -7.19 -18.29 6.76
N TRP A 137 -6.33 -19.31 6.74
CA TRP A 137 -5.24 -19.39 5.77
C TRP A 137 -5.74 -19.60 4.35
N GLU A 138 -6.85 -20.30 4.15
CA GLU A 138 -7.47 -20.43 2.82
C GLU A 138 -7.87 -19.06 2.27
N ILE A 139 -8.50 -18.21 3.10
CA ILE A 139 -8.86 -16.85 2.70
C ILE A 139 -7.62 -16.03 2.38
N ILE A 140 -6.64 -15.99 3.30
CA ILE A 140 -5.42 -15.20 3.14
C ILE A 140 -4.67 -15.63 1.88
N ASN A 141 -4.53 -16.92 1.66
CA ASN A 141 -3.77 -17.46 0.52
C ASN A 141 -4.53 -17.37 -0.81
N SER A 142 -5.82 -17.04 -0.78
CA SER A 142 -6.58 -16.79 -2.02
C SER A 142 -6.15 -15.50 -2.72
N TYR A 143 -5.55 -14.57 -1.98
CA TYR A 143 -5.02 -13.31 -2.51
C TYR A 143 -3.57 -13.52 -2.93
N LYS A 144 -3.30 -13.55 -4.23
CA LYS A 144 -1.97 -13.81 -4.76
C LYS A 144 -1.17 -12.53 -4.85
N HIS A 145 -0.02 -12.49 -4.17
CA HIS A 145 0.86 -11.32 -4.20
C HIS A 145 1.50 -11.15 -5.57
N ILE A 146 1.65 -9.90 -6.00
CA ILE A 146 2.38 -9.53 -7.20
C ILE A 146 3.81 -9.16 -6.81
N ASP A 147 4.80 -9.68 -7.54
CA ASP A 147 6.19 -9.25 -7.39
C ASP A 147 6.35 -7.89 -8.06
N LEU A 148 6.53 -6.85 -7.26
CA LEU A 148 6.76 -5.50 -7.78
C LEU A 148 8.23 -5.28 -8.04
N THR A 149 8.56 -4.77 -9.23
CA THR A 149 9.92 -4.34 -9.55
C THR A 149 10.08 -2.89 -9.12
N MET A 150 10.68 -2.68 -7.96
CA MET A 150 10.89 -1.35 -7.39
C MET A 150 12.19 -0.76 -7.91
N LYS A 151 12.17 0.52 -8.24
CA LYS A 151 13.32 1.29 -8.72
C LYS A 151 13.64 2.40 -7.74
N SER A 152 14.91 2.82 -7.67
CA SER A 152 15.28 4.00 -6.88
C SER A 152 14.59 5.25 -7.39
N PHE A 153 14.25 6.17 -6.48
CA PHE A 153 13.75 7.50 -6.84
C PHE A 153 14.65 8.23 -7.82
N THR A 154 15.98 7.93 -7.80
CA THR A 154 16.93 8.53 -8.74
C THR A 154 16.65 8.16 -10.20
N GLU A 155 15.92 7.06 -10.44
CA GLU A 155 15.60 6.60 -11.80
C GLU A 155 14.29 7.20 -12.34
N TYR A 156 13.54 7.94 -11.53
CA TYR A 156 12.29 8.54 -11.99
C TYR A 156 12.58 9.74 -12.92
N PRO A 157 11.96 9.79 -14.11
CA PRO A 157 12.17 10.92 -15.04
C PRO A 157 11.60 12.23 -14.47
N LEU A 158 12.47 13.21 -14.27
CA LEU A 158 12.05 14.53 -13.76
C LEU A 158 11.66 15.44 -14.93
N ARG A 159 10.37 15.73 -15.05
CA ARG A 159 9.84 16.55 -16.14
C ARG A 159 8.47 17.17 -15.82
#